data_80e55c4ffec1afbe3d9d7e9c234b3a25
#
_entry.id   80e55c4ffec1afbe3d9d7e9c234b3a25
#
_cell.length_a   1.000
_cell.length_b   1.000
_cell.length_c   1.000
_cell.angle_alpha   90.00
_cell.angle_beta   90.00
_cell.angle_gamma   90.00
#
_symmetry.space_group_name_H-M   'P 1'
#
loop_
_entity.id
_entity.type
_entity.pdbx_description
1 polymer ?
#
loop_
_entity_poly.entity_id
_entity_poly.type
_entity_poly.pdbx_seq_one_letter_code
_entity_poly.pdbx_strand_id
1 'polypeptide(L)'
;CRACPNYGRSWGCPPFGFSVGRYLSGYATALLTVTKIVPQKQGLPSSEAGRLILPERRRLEQQLLGMERQYGGLSFAYVGTCLHCPEGTCTRPDGKPCRHPELVRPSLEACGFDIGKTTAELFGIYLKWGTDGKLPEYLTLVCGFFHNAGHVTWNG
;
A
#
# COMPACT_ATOMS: atom_id res chain seq x y z
N CYS A 1 -0.76 -4.19 -12.49
CA CYS A 1 -0.47 -2.74 -12.58
C CYS A 1 -0.58 -2.18 -13.99
N ARG A 2 -0.14 -2.87 -15.05
CA ARG A 2 -0.12 -2.32 -16.43
C ARG A 2 -1.49 -1.84 -16.94
N ALA A 3 -2.58 -2.48 -16.52
CA ALA A 3 -3.94 -2.10 -16.85
C ALA A 3 -4.54 -1.05 -15.89
N CYS A 4 -3.79 -0.59 -14.88
CA CYS A 4 -4.27 0.38 -13.90
C CYS A 4 -4.18 1.80 -14.44
N PRO A 5 -5.20 2.67 -14.24
CA PRO A 5 -5.14 4.08 -14.67
C PRO A 5 -4.02 4.89 -14.02
N ASN A 6 -3.48 4.43 -12.87
CA ASN A 6 -2.35 5.08 -12.20
C ASN A 6 -0.97 4.66 -12.72
N TYR A 7 -0.91 3.71 -13.67
CA TYR A 7 0.37 3.28 -14.25
C TYR A 7 1.09 4.44 -14.94
N GLY A 8 2.33 4.71 -14.54
CA GLY A 8 3.10 5.83 -15.06
C GLY A 8 2.65 7.22 -14.61
N ARG A 9 1.60 7.34 -13.80
CA ARG A 9 1.02 8.63 -13.39
C ARG A 9 1.35 9.06 -11.96
N SER A 10 1.91 8.16 -11.16
CA SER A 10 2.31 8.45 -9.78
C SER A 10 3.70 7.88 -9.50
N TRP A 11 4.52 8.59 -8.72
CA TRP A 11 5.85 8.12 -8.35
C TRP A 11 5.82 6.86 -7.45
N GLY A 12 4.73 6.60 -6.76
CA GLY A 12 4.49 5.35 -6.03
C GLY A 12 4.05 4.17 -6.91
N CYS A 13 3.81 4.39 -8.23
CA CYS A 13 3.33 3.36 -9.17
C CYS A 13 4.40 3.01 -10.21
N PRO A 14 4.39 1.80 -10.80
CA PRO A 14 5.31 1.45 -11.88
C PRO A 14 4.99 2.24 -13.19
N PRO A 15 5.89 2.25 -14.20
CA PRO A 15 7.21 1.60 -14.21
C PRO A 15 8.20 2.35 -13.33
N PHE A 16 9.02 1.62 -12.56
CA PHE A 16 10.04 2.24 -11.72
C PHE A 16 11.34 2.44 -12.50
N GLY A 17 12.08 3.52 -12.18
CA GLY A 17 13.43 3.75 -12.67
C GLY A 17 14.51 2.96 -11.93
N PHE A 18 14.11 2.02 -11.07
CA PHE A 18 14.99 1.17 -10.28
C PHE A 18 14.60 -0.31 -10.38
N SER A 19 15.54 -1.20 -10.07
CA SER A 19 15.27 -2.64 -9.96
C SER A 19 14.58 -2.95 -8.65
N VAL A 20 13.35 -3.49 -8.70
CA VAL A 20 12.60 -3.92 -7.50
C VAL A 20 13.39 -4.99 -6.73
N GLY A 21 14.04 -5.92 -7.42
CA GLY A 21 14.88 -6.94 -6.77
C GLY A 21 16.00 -6.31 -5.95
N ARG A 22 16.72 -5.32 -6.48
CA ARG A 22 17.74 -4.57 -5.73
C ARG A 22 17.14 -3.77 -4.57
N TYR A 23 15.99 -3.18 -4.79
CA TYR A 23 15.29 -2.38 -3.78
C TYR A 23 14.93 -3.19 -2.53
N LEU A 24 14.65 -4.49 -2.73
CA LEU A 24 14.25 -5.41 -1.65
C LEU A 24 15.42 -6.27 -1.11
N SER A 25 16.46 -6.53 -1.91
CA SER A 25 17.51 -7.50 -1.57
C SER A 25 18.36 -7.16 -0.35
N GLY A 26 18.28 -5.93 0.14
CA GLY A 26 18.99 -5.51 1.36
C GLY A 26 18.32 -5.94 2.66
N TYR A 27 17.15 -6.56 2.62
CA TYR A 27 16.35 -6.89 3.80
C TYR A 27 16.13 -8.40 3.91
N ALA A 28 16.38 -8.94 5.11
CA ALA A 28 16.22 -10.36 5.39
C ALA A 28 14.85 -10.74 5.94
N THR A 29 14.13 -9.78 6.52
CA THR A 29 12.86 -10.01 7.23
C THR A 29 11.79 -9.04 6.75
N ALA A 30 10.55 -9.51 6.68
CA ALA A 30 9.38 -8.69 6.42
C ALA A 30 8.32 -8.91 7.52
N LEU A 31 7.90 -7.82 8.15
CA LEU A 31 6.67 -7.78 8.93
C LEU A 31 5.53 -7.45 7.95
N LEU A 32 4.52 -8.31 7.89
CA LEU A 32 3.31 -8.05 7.09
C LEU A 32 2.14 -7.79 8.03
N THR A 33 1.29 -6.85 7.67
CA THR A 33 0.07 -6.52 8.40
C THR A 33 -1.13 -6.54 7.48
N VAL A 34 -2.26 -7.00 7.98
CA VAL A 34 -3.53 -7.04 7.24
C VAL A 34 -4.62 -6.42 8.09
N THR A 35 -5.27 -5.41 7.56
CA THR A 35 -6.44 -4.79 8.20
C THR A 35 -7.70 -5.10 7.40
N LYS A 36 -8.71 -5.64 8.05
CA LYS A 36 -10.06 -5.80 7.51
C LYS A 36 -10.92 -4.63 7.94
N ILE A 37 -11.50 -3.91 6.97
CA ILE A 37 -12.46 -2.84 7.22
C ILE A 37 -13.84 -3.39 6.85
N VAL A 38 -14.67 -3.62 7.87
CA VAL A 38 -16.04 -4.11 7.70
C VAL A 38 -16.97 -2.90 7.66
N PRO A 39 -17.66 -2.62 6.54
CA PRO A 39 -18.64 -1.56 6.49
C PRO A 39 -19.76 -1.78 7.51
N GLN A 40 -20.20 -0.73 8.21
CA GLN A 40 -21.31 -0.82 9.16
C GLN A 40 -22.64 -1.27 8.50
N LYS A 41 -22.80 -0.99 7.21
CA LYS A 41 -23.93 -1.44 6.40
C LYS A 41 -23.39 -2.16 5.18
N GLN A 42 -24.00 -3.30 4.86
CA GLN A 42 -23.72 -4.02 3.62
C GLN A 42 -24.43 -3.36 2.42
N GLY A 43 -23.89 -3.59 1.23
CA GLY A 43 -24.47 -3.07 -0.01
C GLY A 43 -24.25 -1.58 -0.28
N LEU A 44 -23.31 -0.94 0.43
CA LEU A 44 -22.91 0.43 0.14
C LEU A 44 -22.31 0.54 -1.28
N PRO A 45 -22.48 1.69 -1.95
CA PRO A 45 -21.88 1.95 -3.26
C PRO A 45 -20.35 1.85 -3.20
N SER A 46 -19.73 1.37 -4.26
CA SER A 46 -18.25 1.29 -4.37
C SER A 46 -17.54 2.65 -4.25
N SER A 47 -18.24 3.75 -4.54
CA SER A 47 -17.75 5.12 -4.33
C SER A 47 -17.44 5.45 -2.86
N GLU A 48 -18.03 4.71 -1.90
CA GLU A 48 -17.76 4.88 -0.46
C GLU A 48 -16.42 4.24 -0.01
N ALA A 49 -15.77 3.43 -0.85
CA ALA A 49 -14.54 2.74 -0.51
C ALA A 49 -13.44 3.69 0.00
N GLY A 50 -13.24 4.80 -0.71
CA GLY A 50 -12.23 5.80 -0.32
C GLY A 50 -12.47 6.35 1.07
N ARG A 51 -13.72 6.71 1.41
CA ARG A 51 -14.09 7.23 2.73
C ARG A 51 -13.78 6.25 3.86
N LEU A 52 -14.00 4.97 3.62
CA LEU A 52 -13.75 3.91 4.61
C LEU A 52 -12.26 3.56 4.74
N ILE A 53 -11.52 3.58 3.63
CA ILE A 53 -10.12 3.16 3.58
C ILE A 53 -9.17 4.27 4.07
N LEU A 54 -9.42 5.52 3.70
CA LEU A 54 -8.45 6.61 3.88
C LEU A 54 -7.98 6.83 5.32
N PRO A 55 -8.84 6.82 6.36
CA PRO A 55 -8.40 7.02 7.74
C PRO A 55 -7.39 5.95 8.18
N GLU A 56 -7.71 4.69 7.93
CA GLU A 56 -6.87 3.57 8.30
C GLU A 56 -5.56 3.54 7.48
N ARG A 57 -5.65 3.81 6.19
CA ARG A 57 -4.47 3.91 5.34
C ARG A 57 -3.49 4.97 5.84
N ARG A 58 -3.98 6.15 6.26
CA ARG A 58 -3.14 7.22 6.81
C ARG A 58 -2.50 6.80 8.12
N ARG A 59 -3.26 6.14 8.99
CA ARG A 59 -2.75 5.60 10.25
C ARG A 59 -1.60 4.62 10.02
N LEU A 60 -1.81 3.64 9.14
CA LEU A 60 -0.80 2.64 8.78
C LEU A 60 0.44 3.26 8.16
N GLU A 61 0.27 4.23 7.26
CA GLU A 61 1.38 4.94 6.63
C GLU A 61 2.24 5.69 7.65
N GLN A 62 1.63 6.45 8.55
CA GLN A 62 2.34 7.17 9.61
C GLN A 62 3.11 6.22 10.52
N GLN A 63 2.49 5.11 10.91
CA GLN A 63 3.10 4.11 11.77
C GLN A 63 4.28 3.43 11.09
N LEU A 64 4.13 2.98 9.85
CA LEU A 64 5.19 2.29 9.11
C LEU A 64 6.36 3.23 8.76
N LEU A 65 6.11 4.48 8.39
CA LEU A 65 7.16 5.48 8.22
C LEU A 65 7.86 5.81 9.56
N GLY A 66 7.14 5.73 10.67
CA GLY A 66 7.73 5.80 12.02
C GLY A 66 8.70 4.65 12.29
N MET A 67 8.33 3.45 11.89
CA MET A 67 9.19 2.26 12.02
C MET A 67 10.45 2.38 11.15
N GLU A 68 10.37 2.92 9.94
CA GLU A 68 11.56 3.22 9.13
C GLU A 68 12.56 4.12 9.87
N ARG A 69 12.07 5.17 10.52
CA ARG A 69 12.93 6.09 11.28
C ARG A 69 13.53 5.45 12.53
N GLN A 70 12.79 4.56 13.18
CA GLN A 70 13.20 3.92 14.43
C GLN A 70 14.15 2.74 14.22
N TYR A 71 13.87 1.88 13.25
CA TYR A 71 14.56 0.59 13.09
C TYR A 71 15.45 0.54 11.83
N GLY A 72 15.38 1.55 10.98
CA GLY A 72 15.85 1.42 9.60
C GLY A 72 15.01 0.42 8.84
N GLY A 73 15.01 0.46 7.53
CA GLY A 73 14.21 -0.48 6.74
C GLY A 73 13.38 0.22 5.67
N LEU A 74 12.34 -0.43 5.21
CA LEU A 74 11.53 0.02 4.10
C LEU A 74 10.05 -0.33 4.32
N SER A 75 9.19 0.68 4.35
CA SER A 75 7.76 0.51 4.54
C SER A 75 7.00 0.40 3.21
N PHE A 76 5.92 -0.36 3.22
CA PHE A 76 4.96 -0.52 2.13
C PHE A 76 3.55 -0.29 2.68
N ALA A 77 3.18 0.98 2.81
CA ALA A 77 1.92 1.39 3.42
C ALA A 77 0.82 1.67 2.41
N TYR A 78 1.13 1.66 1.10
CA TYR A 78 0.16 2.07 0.10
C TYR A 78 -0.74 0.94 -0.35
N VAL A 79 -2.01 1.22 -0.30
CA VAL A 79 -3.05 0.53 -1.03
C VAL A 79 -3.56 1.49 -2.09
N GLY A 80 -3.45 1.12 -3.35
CA GLY A 80 -3.75 2.03 -4.47
C GLY A 80 -2.59 2.98 -4.79
N THR A 81 -2.88 4.23 -5.11
CA THR A 81 -1.87 5.21 -5.50
C THR A 81 -1.35 6.06 -4.34
N CYS A 82 -0.24 6.77 -4.56
CA CYS A 82 0.27 7.79 -3.64
C CYS A 82 -0.73 8.95 -3.47
N LEU A 83 -0.89 9.44 -2.23
CA LEU A 83 -1.83 10.52 -1.87
C LEU A 83 -1.14 11.75 -1.24
N HIS A 84 0.17 11.91 -1.39
CA HIS A 84 0.89 13.06 -0.82
C HIS A 84 0.65 14.37 -1.57
N CYS A 85 0.21 14.30 -2.82
CA CYS A 85 -0.18 15.47 -3.61
C CYS A 85 -1.71 15.49 -3.77
N PRO A 86 -2.32 16.66 -3.95
CA PRO A 86 -3.70 16.76 -4.39
C PRO A 86 -3.93 15.94 -5.67
N GLU A 87 -5.15 15.44 -5.84
CA GLU A 87 -5.50 14.64 -7.00
C GLU A 87 -5.14 15.35 -8.31
N GLY A 88 -4.58 14.62 -9.27
CA GLY A 88 -4.19 15.15 -10.59
C GLY A 88 -2.92 16.01 -10.59
N THR A 89 -2.31 16.32 -9.43
CA THR A 89 -1.16 17.24 -9.37
C THR A 89 0.20 16.56 -9.24
N CYS A 90 0.27 15.23 -9.35
CA CYS A 90 1.54 14.51 -9.31
C CYS A 90 2.46 14.97 -10.45
N THR A 91 3.72 15.22 -10.13
CA THR A 91 4.70 15.71 -11.09
C THR A 91 5.21 14.67 -12.08
N ARG A 92 4.89 13.39 -11.86
CA ARG A 92 5.39 12.31 -12.71
C ARG A 92 4.94 12.37 -14.17
N PRO A 93 3.68 12.69 -14.50
CA PRO A 93 3.26 12.84 -15.90
C PRO A 93 4.08 13.88 -16.68
N ASP A 94 4.58 14.90 -15.97
CA ASP A 94 5.43 15.97 -16.55
C ASP A 94 6.93 15.59 -16.57
N GLY A 95 7.30 14.40 -16.10
CA GLY A 95 8.71 14.00 -15.98
C GLY A 95 9.52 14.77 -14.93
N LYS A 96 8.87 15.52 -14.04
CA LYS A 96 9.52 16.33 -12.99
C LYS A 96 9.72 15.48 -11.73
N PRO A 97 10.76 15.76 -10.90
CA PRO A 97 11.00 15.05 -9.64
C PRO A 97 9.80 15.03 -8.70
N CYS A 98 9.70 13.98 -7.87
CA CYS A 98 8.70 13.93 -6.82
C CYS A 98 8.87 15.10 -5.83
N ARG A 99 7.75 15.69 -5.39
CA ARG A 99 7.78 16.75 -4.36
C ARG A 99 8.00 16.22 -2.95
N HIS A 100 7.73 14.90 -2.75
CA HIS A 100 7.80 14.22 -1.45
C HIS A 100 8.59 12.91 -1.56
N PRO A 101 9.85 12.96 -2.05
CA PRO A 101 10.64 11.73 -2.30
C PRO A 101 10.91 10.94 -1.02
N GLU A 102 10.96 11.64 0.12
CA GLU A 102 11.16 11.05 1.45
C GLU A 102 9.93 10.27 1.95
N LEU A 103 8.74 10.57 1.43
CA LEU A 103 7.48 9.96 1.87
C LEU A 103 6.94 8.91 0.89
N VAL A 104 7.18 9.09 -0.42
CA VAL A 104 6.61 8.20 -1.43
C VAL A 104 7.20 6.80 -1.33
N ARG A 105 6.32 5.79 -1.26
CA ARG A 105 6.68 4.36 -1.29
C ARG A 105 5.83 3.64 -2.32
N PRO A 106 6.34 2.58 -2.96
CA PRO A 106 5.50 1.70 -3.76
C PRO A 106 4.56 0.88 -2.89
N SER A 107 3.50 0.33 -3.47
CA SER A 107 2.73 -0.73 -2.82
C SER A 107 3.42 -2.09 -3.02
N LEU A 108 3.05 -3.08 -2.21
CA LEU A 108 3.54 -4.45 -2.36
C LEU A 108 3.21 -5.01 -3.74
N GLU A 109 1.99 -4.79 -4.25
CA GLU A 109 1.58 -5.23 -5.60
C GLU A 109 2.40 -4.55 -6.70
N ALA A 110 2.78 -3.29 -6.50
CA ALA A 110 3.63 -2.57 -7.44
C ALA A 110 5.04 -3.16 -7.51
N CYS A 111 5.47 -3.80 -6.43
CA CYS A 111 6.73 -4.56 -6.35
C CYS A 111 6.60 -6.03 -6.79
N GLY A 112 5.42 -6.46 -7.22
CA GLY A 112 5.21 -7.80 -7.77
C GLY A 112 4.73 -8.85 -6.78
N PHE A 113 4.37 -8.46 -5.55
CA PHE A 113 3.80 -9.40 -4.58
C PHE A 113 2.37 -9.80 -4.97
N ASP A 114 2.08 -11.08 -4.91
CA ASP A 114 0.72 -11.61 -5.01
C ASP A 114 0.02 -11.47 -3.66
N ILE A 115 -0.69 -10.36 -3.48
CA ILE A 115 -1.34 -10.03 -2.22
C ILE A 115 -2.48 -11.00 -1.91
N GLY A 116 -3.20 -11.46 -2.93
CA GLY A 116 -4.27 -12.45 -2.75
C GLY A 116 -3.75 -13.76 -2.17
N LYS A 117 -2.68 -14.29 -2.77
CA LYS A 117 -2.00 -15.49 -2.26
C LYS A 117 -1.41 -15.25 -0.87
N THR A 118 -0.71 -14.13 -0.68
CA THR A 118 -0.08 -13.78 0.58
C THR A 118 -1.08 -13.71 1.73
N THR A 119 -2.23 -13.05 1.54
CA THR A 119 -3.25 -12.94 2.60
C THR A 119 -3.96 -14.25 2.87
N ALA A 120 -4.22 -15.05 1.84
CA ALA A 120 -4.83 -16.37 2.00
C ALA A 120 -3.93 -17.34 2.78
N GLU A 121 -2.63 -17.42 2.39
CA GLU A 121 -1.70 -18.39 2.98
C GLU A 121 -1.24 -18.00 4.40
N LEU A 122 -0.96 -16.71 4.64
CA LEU A 122 -0.38 -16.28 5.91
C LEU A 122 -1.43 -15.87 6.96
N PHE A 123 -2.61 -15.42 6.54
CA PHE A 123 -3.62 -14.86 7.45
C PHE A 123 -4.99 -15.55 7.35
N GLY A 124 -5.19 -16.46 6.40
CA GLY A 124 -6.51 -17.06 6.15
C GLY A 124 -7.54 -16.05 5.65
N ILE A 125 -7.10 -14.91 5.10
CA ILE A 125 -7.98 -13.83 4.64
C ILE A 125 -8.00 -13.82 3.12
N TYR A 126 -9.19 -14.02 2.54
CA TYR A 126 -9.41 -13.95 1.10
C TYR A 126 -9.81 -12.54 0.70
N LEU A 127 -9.14 -11.98 -0.30
CA LEU A 127 -9.53 -10.67 -0.83
C LEU A 127 -10.94 -10.73 -1.40
N LYS A 128 -11.75 -9.74 -1.06
CA LYS A 128 -13.11 -9.58 -1.59
C LYS A 128 -13.15 -8.38 -2.52
N TRP A 129 -13.86 -8.53 -3.61
CA TRP A 129 -14.06 -7.48 -4.60
C TRP A 129 -15.53 -7.10 -4.68
N GLY A 130 -15.79 -5.83 -4.91
CA GLY A 130 -17.16 -5.35 -5.12
C GLY A 130 -17.75 -5.89 -6.42
N THR A 131 -19.05 -6.11 -6.41
CA THR A 131 -19.86 -6.51 -7.57
C THR A 131 -21.04 -5.56 -7.72
N ASP A 132 -21.49 -5.38 -8.95
CA ASP A 132 -22.68 -4.55 -9.26
C ASP A 132 -22.60 -3.13 -8.67
N GLY A 133 -21.42 -2.52 -8.68
CA GLY A 133 -21.20 -1.18 -8.14
C GLY A 133 -21.29 -1.07 -6.61
N LYS A 134 -21.31 -2.19 -5.90
CA LYS A 134 -21.38 -2.25 -4.42
C LYS A 134 -20.05 -2.66 -3.81
N LEU A 135 -19.82 -2.23 -2.58
CA LEU A 135 -18.68 -2.68 -1.77
C LEU A 135 -18.81 -4.18 -1.45
N PRO A 136 -17.67 -4.87 -1.32
CA PRO A 136 -17.65 -6.23 -0.79
C PRO A 136 -18.03 -6.27 0.69
N GLU A 137 -18.20 -7.46 1.23
CA GLU A 137 -18.45 -7.71 2.65
C GLU A 137 -17.44 -7.00 3.57
N TYR A 138 -16.18 -6.96 3.16
CA TYR A 138 -15.10 -6.21 3.81
C TYR A 138 -14.07 -5.75 2.80
N LEU A 139 -13.38 -4.67 3.13
CA LEU A 139 -12.21 -4.17 2.41
C LEU A 139 -10.95 -4.65 3.12
N THR A 140 -9.87 -4.87 2.38
CA THR A 140 -8.61 -5.35 2.92
C THR A 140 -7.48 -4.40 2.57
N LEU A 141 -6.71 -4.00 3.58
CA LEU A 141 -5.45 -3.28 3.43
C LEU A 141 -4.30 -4.21 3.82
N VAL A 142 -3.30 -4.31 2.96
CA VAL A 142 -2.12 -5.13 3.21
C VAL A 142 -0.90 -4.22 3.15
N CYS A 143 -0.12 -4.21 4.22
CA CYS A 143 1.06 -3.39 4.36
C CYS A 143 2.26 -4.26 4.75
N GLY A 144 3.46 -3.74 4.55
CA GLY A 144 4.69 -4.43 4.89
C GLY A 144 5.76 -3.50 5.43
N PHE A 145 6.63 -4.03 6.27
CA PHE A 145 7.85 -3.38 6.70
C PHE A 145 9.02 -4.36 6.56
N PHE A 146 9.94 -4.05 5.67
CA PHE A 146 11.13 -4.86 5.39
C PHE A 146 12.31 -4.32 6.18
N HIS A 147 12.99 -5.18 6.94
CA HIS A 147 14.03 -4.75 7.87
C HIS A 147 15.11 -5.81 8.13
N ASN A 148 16.19 -5.37 8.79
CA ASN A 148 17.25 -6.22 9.31
C ASN A 148 17.39 -6.08 10.84
N ALA A 149 16.49 -5.37 11.50
CA ALA A 149 16.49 -5.27 12.97
C ALA A 149 16.17 -6.62 13.60
N GLY A 150 16.87 -6.95 14.71
CA GLY A 150 16.66 -8.21 15.42
C GLY A 150 15.26 -8.33 16.06
N HIS A 151 14.65 -7.20 16.40
CA HIS A 151 13.28 -7.12 16.95
C HIS A 151 12.63 -5.82 16.51
N VAL A 152 11.36 -5.90 16.13
CA VAL A 152 10.50 -4.74 15.85
C VAL A 152 9.19 -4.87 16.63
N THR A 153 8.67 -3.75 17.12
CA THR A 153 7.38 -3.72 17.81
C THR A 153 6.31 -3.14 16.88
N TRP A 154 5.22 -3.86 16.73
CA TRP A 154 4.02 -3.41 16.04
C TRP A 154 2.95 -3.06 17.06
N ASN A 155 2.54 -1.79 17.09
CA ASN A 155 1.46 -1.30 17.94
C ASN A 155 0.22 -1.12 17.08
N GLY A 156 -0.43 -2.24 16.75
CA GLY A 156 -1.54 -2.40 15.82
C GLY A 156 -2.76 -1.52 16.03
#